data_c0cf6a2447cd727fef9a4b59e63d5db1
#
_entry.id   c0cf6a2447cd727fef9a4b59e63d5db1
#
_cell.length_a   1.000
_cell.length_b   1.000
_cell.length_c   1.000
_cell.angle_alpha   90.00
_cell.angle_beta   90.00
_cell.angle_gamma   90.00
#
_symmetry.space_group_name_H-M   'P 1'
#
loop_
_entity.id
_entity.type
_entity.pdbx_description
1 polymer ?
#
loop_
_entity_poly.entity_id
_entity_poly.type
_entity_poly.pdbx_seq_one_letter_code
_entity_poly.pdbx_strand_id
1 'polypeptide(L)'
;MRNELALACAGLALACFVFGRNQQGVPGQSAKTAAPSELTNLLDARIKAEWQAIKDKNQKAYGDLLTEEYVAVEADGGGERYKWKALSELQESAVTDFTLSFLKVTPLCTDAVFARYEVFIKFPPKSTVRFEKILVGEIWVNREGQWKALHYQETRVK
;
A
#
# COMPACT_ATOMS: atom_id res chain seq x y z
N MET A 1 47.76 29.16 46.24
CA MET A 1 48.83 28.18 46.38
C MET A 1 48.87 27.38 45.11
N ARG A 2 50.00 27.53 44.46
CA ARG A 2 50.40 26.86 43.20
C ARG A 2 50.58 25.38 43.49
N ASN A 3 50.26 24.52 42.54
CA ASN A 3 51.14 23.41 42.22
C ASN A 3 50.89 22.97 40.76
N GLU A 4 51.93 23.14 40.02
CA GLU A 4 52.18 22.54 38.72
C GLU A 4 52.57 21.04 38.93
N LEU A 5 52.45 20.26 37.92
CA LEU A 5 53.39 19.25 37.38
C LEU A 5 52.59 18.21 36.61
N ALA A 6 52.99 17.66 35.55
CA ALA A 6 54.14 17.61 34.68
C ALA A 6 53.73 16.73 33.49
N LEU A 7 54.26 17.06 32.36
CA LEU A 7 54.23 16.34 31.09
C LEU A 7 54.84 14.95 31.20
N ALA A 8 54.19 13.92 30.67
CA ALA A 8 54.86 12.71 30.23
C ALA A 8 54.36 12.27 28.87
N CYS A 9 55.15 12.54 27.86
CA CYS A 9 55.03 11.95 26.52
C CYS A 9 55.44 10.48 26.60
N ALA A 10 54.56 9.57 26.23
CA ALA A 10 54.96 8.22 25.87
C ALA A 10 54.34 7.90 24.50
N GLY A 11 55.19 7.81 23.51
CA GLY A 11 54.87 7.40 22.16
C GLY A 11 54.47 5.92 22.17
N LEU A 12 53.38 5.62 21.46
CA LEU A 12 53.02 4.25 21.16
C LEU A 12 52.83 4.07 19.66
N ALA A 13 53.61 3.15 19.14
CA ALA A 13 53.73 2.77 17.77
C ALA A 13 52.38 2.36 17.17
N LEU A 14 52.11 2.91 15.96
CA LEU A 14 50.96 2.53 15.12
C LEU A 14 51.24 1.18 14.47
N ALA A 15 50.65 0.13 14.99
CA ALA A 15 50.59 -1.15 14.30
C ALA A 15 49.38 -1.16 13.38
N CYS A 16 49.60 -0.97 12.08
CA CYS A 16 48.57 -1.15 11.05
C CYS A 16 48.21 -2.67 10.96
N PHE A 17 47.16 -3.08 11.63
CA PHE A 17 46.50 -4.34 11.35
C PHE A 17 45.59 -4.16 10.14
N VAL A 18 46.05 -4.61 8.98
CA VAL A 18 45.26 -4.78 7.78
C VAL A 18 44.36 -6.01 8.02
N PHE A 19 43.15 -5.78 8.54
CA PHE A 19 42.09 -6.79 8.50
C PHE A 19 41.52 -6.82 7.08
N GLY A 20 42.00 -7.77 6.28
CA GLY A 20 41.37 -8.17 5.05
C GLY A 20 39.94 -8.65 5.35
N ARG A 21 38.92 -7.78 5.19
CA ARG A 21 37.53 -8.18 5.16
C ARG A 21 37.30 -8.94 3.85
N ASN A 22 37.25 -10.24 3.94
CA ASN A 22 36.66 -11.10 2.94
C ASN A 22 35.17 -10.79 2.91
N GLN A 23 34.75 -9.88 2.02
CA GLN A 23 33.34 -9.70 1.70
C GLN A 23 32.93 -10.90 0.83
N GLN A 24 32.47 -11.97 1.47
CA GLN A 24 31.66 -12.95 0.80
C GLN A 24 30.35 -12.24 0.46
N GLY A 25 30.20 -11.88 -0.82
CA GLY A 25 28.98 -11.33 -1.38
C GLY A 25 27.84 -12.33 -1.14
N VAL A 26 26.93 -11.98 -0.25
CA VAL A 26 25.60 -12.61 -0.19
C VAL A 26 24.97 -12.35 -1.55
N PRO A 27 24.59 -13.39 -2.32
CA PRO A 27 23.86 -13.18 -3.55
C PRO A 27 22.53 -12.52 -3.17
N GLY A 28 22.47 -11.20 -3.36
CA GLY A 28 21.22 -10.47 -3.28
C GLY A 28 20.28 -11.09 -4.32
N GLN A 29 19.24 -11.77 -3.85
CA GLN A 29 18.11 -12.09 -4.70
C GLN A 29 17.54 -10.76 -5.18
N SER A 30 17.93 -10.37 -6.40
CA SER A 30 17.24 -9.30 -7.12
C SER A 30 15.79 -9.73 -7.23
N ALA A 31 14.93 -9.13 -6.46
CA ALA A 31 13.49 -9.25 -6.63
C ALA A 31 13.22 -8.93 -8.10
N LYS A 32 12.80 -9.91 -8.87
CA LYS A 32 12.51 -9.79 -10.30
C LYS A 32 11.34 -8.81 -10.39
N THR A 33 11.63 -7.58 -10.79
CA THR A 33 10.60 -6.57 -11.05
C THR A 33 9.68 -7.15 -12.13
N ALA A 34 8.41 -7.36 -11.80
CA ALA A 34 7.42 -7.87 -12.74
C ALA A 34 7.34 -6.94 -13.96
N ALA A 35 7.15 -7.51 -15.16
CA ALA A 35 6.95 -6.70 -16.34
C ALA A 35 5.71 -5.80 -16.16
N PRO A 36 5.67 -4.58 -16.73
CA PRO A 36 4.55 -3.64 -16.52
C PRO A 36 3.16 -4.25 -16.77
N SER A 37 3.03 -5.16 -17.74
CA SER A 37 1.79 -5.88 -18.01
C SER A 37 1.41 -6.90 -16.93
N GLU A 38 2.41 -7.61 -16.37
CA GLU A 38 2.20 -8.59 -15.29
C GLU A 38 1.75 -7.89 -14.01
N LEU A 39 2.36 -6.76 -13.67
CA LEU A 39 1.99 -5.95 -12.52
C LEU A 39 0.56 -5.38 -12.68
N THR A 40 0.21 -4.90 -13.87
CA THR A 40 -1.14 -4.40 -14.15
C THR A 40 -2.18 -5.51 -14.00
N ASN A 41 -1.92 -6.70 -14.54
CA ASN A 41 -2.83 -7.84 -14.41
C ASN A 41 -3.00 -8.30 -12.96
N LEU A 42 -1.90 -8.28 -12.19
CA LEU A 42 -1.92 -8.63 -10.78
C LEU A 42 -2.77 -7.63 -9.99
N LEU A 43 -2.59 -6.32 -10.22
CA LEU A 43 -3.36 -5.29 -9.54
C LEU A 43 -4.84 -5.29 -9.97
N ASP A 44 -5.13 -5.55 -11.24
CA ASP A 44 -6.52 -5.73 -11.70
C ASP A 44 -7.22 -6.85 -10.91
N ALA A 45 -6.54 -7.98 -10.72
CA ALA A 45 -7.07 -9.08 -9.93
C ALA A 45 -7.24 -8.71 -8.44
N ARG A 46 -6.30 -7.94 -7.85
CA ARG A 46 -6.37 -7.48 -6.47
C ARG A 46 -7.52 -6.50 -6.24
N ILE A 47 -7.66 -5.50 -7.11
CA ILE A 47 -8.74 -4.51 -7.06
C ILE A 47 -10.10 -5.19 -7.25
N LYS A 48 -10.22 -6.16 -8.16
CA LYS A 48 -11.44 -6.96 -8.30
C LYS A 48 -11.77 -7.76 -7.04
N ALA A 49 -10.75 -8.35 -6.41
CA ALA A 49 -10.93 -9.08 -5.15
C ALA A 49 -11.38 -8.15 -4.01
N GLU A 50 -10.87 -6.93 -3.96
CA GLU A 50 -11.28 -5.91 -2.99
C GLU A 50 -12.75 -5.55 -3.16
N TRP A 51 -13.18 -5.17 -4.36
CA TRP A 51 -14.58 -4.85 -4.66
C TRP A 51 -15.51 -6.05 -4.46
N GLN A 52 -15.04 -7.26 -4.76
CA GLN A 52 -15.81 -8.48 -4.48
C GLN A 52 -15.96 -8.70 -2.97
N ALA A 53 -14.92 -8.48 -2.17
CA ALA A 53 -14.99 -8.59 -0.72
C ALA A 53 -15.95 -7.54 -0.11
N ILE A 54 -15.97 -6.32 -0.66
CA ILE A 54 -16.93 -5.27 -0.27
C ILE A 54 -18.37 -5.70 -0.59
N LYS A 55 -18.62 -6.18 -1.80
CA LYS A 55 -19.93 -6.69 -2.23
C LYS A 55 -20.42 -7.86 -1.36
N ASP A 56 -19.52 -8.79 -1.06
CA ASP A 56 -19.85 -9.99 -0.27
C ASP A 56 -19.83 -9.74 1.24
N LYS A 57 -19.46 -8.52 1.66
CA LYS A 57 -19.30 -8.12 3.06
C LYS A 57 -18.31 -9.02 3.82
N ASN A 58 -17.29 -9.51 3.11
CA ASN A 58 -16.30 -10.41 3.64
C ASN A 58 -15.15 -9.61 4.30
N GLN A 59 -15.30 -9.31 5.60
CA GLN A 59 -14.32 -8.54 6.37
C GLN A 59 -12.90 -9.14 6.34
N LYS A 60 -12.81 -10.49 6.38
CA LYS A 60 -11.51 -11.15 6.36
C LYS A 60 -10.82 -10.94 5.03
N ALA A 61 -11.51 -11.23 3.92
CA ALA A 61 -10.95 -11.08 2.58
C ALA A 61 -10.58 -9.62 2.29
N TYR A 62 -11.43 -8.66 2.70
CA TYR A 62 -11.13 -7.23 2.57
C TYR A 62 -9.91 -6.84 3.40
N GLY A 63 -9.87 -7.20 4.67
CA GLY A 63 -8.76 -6.88 5.59
C GLY A 63 -7.41 -7.46 5.18
N ASP A 64 -7.39 -8.62 4.54
CA ASP A 64 -6.17 -9.27 4.03
C ASP A 64 -5.54 -8.47 2.85
N LEU A 65 -6.36 -7.69 2.13
CA LEU A 65 -5.92 -6.84 1.02
C LEU A 65 -5.39 -5.47 1.49
N LEU A 66 -5.67 -5.06 2.72
CA LEU A 66 -5.28 -3.76 3.26
C LEU A 66 -4.01 -3.85 4.10
N THR A 67 -3.19 -2.78 4.09
CA THR A 67 -2.11 -2.63 5.08
C THR A 67 -2.69 -2.28 6.45
N GLU A 68 -1.88 -2.36 7.51
CA GLU A 68 -2.32 -1.91 8.84
C GLU A 68 -2.50 -0.39 8.90
N GLU A 69 -1.71 0.33 8.10
CA GLU A 69 -1.73 1.80 7.99
C GLU A 69 -2.76 2.33 6.97
N TYR A 70 -3.61 1.44 6.43
CA TYR A 70 -4.60 1.82 5.41
C TYR A 70 -5.47 2.98 5.83
N VAL A 71 -5.65 3.92 4.89
CA VAL A 71 -6.56 5.07 5.03
C VAL A 71 -7.37 5.23 3.75
N ALA A 72 -8.69 5.33 3.88
CA ALA A 72 -9.60 5.69 2.80
C ALA A 72 -10.18 7.10 3.01
N VAL A 73 -10.43 7.80 1.90
CA VAL A 73 -11.23 9.03 1.83
C VAL A 73 -12.31 8.83 0.79
N GLU A 74 -13.54 8.69 1.24
CA GLU A 74 -14.69 8.46 0.38
C GLU A 74 -15.43 9.76 0.04
N ALA A 75 -16.20 9.76 -1.03
CA ALA A 75 -16.90 10.94 -1.53
C ALA A 75 -18.18 11.29 -0.74
N ASP A 76 -18.41 10.66 0.40
CA ASP A 76 -19.56 10.88 1.27
C ASP A 76 -19.39 12.01 2.28
N GLY A 77 -18.16 12.58 2.38
CA GLY A 77 -17.81 13.63 3.32
C GLY A 77 -17.53 13.16 4.75
N GLY A 78 -17.46 11.85 5.00
CA GLY A 78 -17.21 11.25 6.32
C GLY A 78 -15.77 11.38 6.81
N GLY A 79 -14.86 11.97 6.01
CA GLY A 79 -13.45 12.13 6.34
C GLY A 79 -12.66 10.84 6.19
N GLU A 80 -11.56 10.74 6.94
CA GLU A 80 -10.67 9.59 6.88
C GLU A 80 -11.26 8.33 7.53
N ARG A 81 -11.10 7.20 6.86
CA ARG A 81 -11.44 5.87 7.37
C ARG A 81 -10.19 5.01 7.44
N TYR A 82 -9.73 4.76 8.65
CA TYR A 82 -8.64 3.81 8.91
C TYR A 82 -9.14 2.38 8.73
N LYS A 83 -8.23 1.42 8.54
CA LYS A 83 -8.54 0.00 8.32
C LYS A 83 -9.64 -0.54 9.24
N TRP A 84 -9.52 -0.31 10.55
CA TRP A 84 -10.49 -0.82 11.52
C TRP A 84 -11.92 -0.27 11.28
N LYS A 85 -12.01 1.01 10.87
CA LYS A 85 -13.30 1.66 10.56
C LYS A 85 -13.88 1.12 9.26
N ALA A 86 -13.06 1.03 8.19
CA ALA A 86 -13.49 0.45 6.92
C ALA A 86 -14.02 -0.98 7.09
N LEU A 87 -13.37 -1.80 7.92
CA LEU A 87 -13.83 -3.15 8.22
C LEU A 87 -15.13 -3.15 9.04
N SER A 88 -15.28 -2.27 10.02
CA SER A 88 -16.50 -2.22 10.85
C SER A 88 -17.73 -1.78 10.06
N GLU A 89 -17.56 -0.83 9.13
CA GLU A 89 -18.63 -0.29 8.27
C GLU A 89 -18.97 -1.22 7.09
N LEU A 90 -18.15 -2.21 6.80
CA LEU A 90 -18.33 -3.09 5.64
C LEU A 90 -19.70 -3.80 5.64
N GLN A 91 -20.25 -4.15 6.81
CA GLN A 91 -21.55 -4.80 6.92
C GLN A 91 -22.70 -3.89 6.49
N GLU A 92 -22.50 -2.56 6.50
CA GLU A 92 -23.47 -1.56 6.09
C GLU A 92 -23.43 -1.30 4.57
N SER A 93 -22.40 -1.82 3.88
CA SER A 93 -22.28 -1.68 2.42
C SER A 93 -23.56 -2.13 1.71
N ALA A 94 -24.07 -1.28 0.84
CA ALA A 94 -25.23 -1.55 0.02
C ALA A 94 -24.88 -1.96 -1.43
N VAL A 95 -23.62 -2.22 -1.72
CA VAL A 95 -23.16 -2.64 -3.06
C VAL A 95 -23.77 -4.00 -3.43
N THR A 96 -24.53 -4.06 -4.52
CA THR A 96 -25.11 -5.32 -5.04
C THR A 96 -24.35 -5.84 -6.26
N ASP A 97 -23.70 -4.95 -6.99
CA ASP A 97 -22.88 -5.29 -8.15
C ASP A 97 -21.93 -4.14 -8.48
N PHE A 98 -20.86 -4.42 -9.22
CA PHE A 98 -19.90 -3.41 -9.67
C PHE A 98 -19.28 -3.77 -11.01
N THR A 99 -18.80 -2.77 -11.72
CA THR A 99 -18.00 -2.94 -12.94
C THR A 99 -16.80 -2.00 -12.88
N LEU A 100 -15.61 -2.56 -13.07
CA LEU A 100 -14.35 -1.80 -13.14
C LEU A 100 -13.98 -1.51 -14.59
N SER A 101 -13.45 -0.32 -14.85
CA SER A 101 -13.01 0.09 -16.18
C SER A 101 -11.85 1.06 -16.11
N PHE A 102 -11.11 1.18 -17.23
CA PHE A 102 -10.03 2.15 -17.42
C PHE A 102 -8.89 2.09 -16.38
N LEU A 103 -8.56 0.88 -15.89
CA LEU A 103 -7.44 0.70 -14.97
C LEU A 103 -6.14 1.19 -15.61
N LYS A 104 -5.49 2.12 -14.91
CA LYS A 104 -4.15 2.60 -15.21
C LYS A 104 -3.27 2.48 -13.99
N VAL A 105 -2.17 1.75 -14.13
CA VAL A 105 -1.17 1.55 -13.09
C VAL A 105 0.07 2.38 -13.40
N THR A 106 0.51 3.18 -12.44
CA THR A 106 1.70 4.02 -12.55
C THR A 106 2.66 3.64 -11.44
N PRO A 107 3.83 3.06 -11.73
CA PRO A 107 4.85 2.80 -10.72
C PRO A 107 5.29 4.11 -10.06
N LEU A 108 5.35 4.12 -8.72
CA LEU A 108 5.91 5.22 -7.92
C LEU A 108 7.35 4.91 -7.52
N CYS A 109 7.61 3.65 -7.15
CA CYS A 109 8.94 3.10 -6.91
C CYS A 109 8.88 1.57 -7.09
N THR A 110 9.93 0.84 -6.68
CA THR A 110 10.00 -0.63 -6.79
C THR A 110 8.84 -1.33 -6.09
N ASP A 111 8.43 -0.82 -4.93
CA ASP A 111 7.47 -1.47 -4.03
C ASP A 111 6.19 -0.66 -3.82
N ALA A 112 5.93 0.35 -4.68
CA ALA A 112 4.71 1.13 -4.62
C ALA A 112 4.23 1.55 -6.01
N VAL A 113 2.90 1.55 -6.17
CA VAL A 113 2.23 1.99 -7.39
C VAL A 113 1.02 2.84 -7.07
N PHE A 114 0.67 3.71 -8.02
CA PHE A 114 -0.61 4.39 -8.05
C PHE A 114 -1.51 3.73 -9.09
N ALA A 115 -2.64 3.21 -8.65
CA ALA A 115 -3.69 2.66 -9.49
C ALA A 115 -4.83 3.67 -9.61
N ARG A 116 -5.31 3.92 -10.83
CA ARG A 116 -6.48 4.76 -11.09
C ARG A 116 -7.43 4.02 -12.00
N TYR A 117 -8.73 4.03 -11.65
CA TYR A 117 -9.78 3.34 -12.40
C TYR A 117 -11.14 3.96 -12.16
N GLU A 118 -12.12 3.58 -12.96
CA GLU A 118 -13.52 3.93 -12.76
C GLU A 118 -14.30 2.73 -12.25
N VAL A 119 -15.24 2.97 -11.34
CA VAL A 119 -16.19 1.97 -10.87
C VAL A 119 -17.60 2.45 -11.14
N PHE A 120 -18.38 1.58 -11.76
CA PHE A 120 -19.83 1.72 -11.84
C PHE A 120 -20.45 0.78 -10.81
N ILE A 121 -21.12 1.35 -9.82
CA ILE A 121 -21.68 0.65 -8.66
C ILE A 121 -23.19 0.55 -8.83
N LYS A 122 -23.75 -0.62 -8.52
CA LYS A 122 -25.19 -0.85 -8.42
C LYS A 122 -25.59 -1.04 -6.96
N PHE A 123 -26.69 -0.41 -6.61
CA PHE A 123 -27.35 -0.53 -5.32
C PHE A 123 -28.71 -1.24 -5.42
N PRO A 124 -29.33 -1.65 -4.31
CA PRO A 124 -30.65 -2.29 -4.33
C PRO A 124 -31.70 -1.43 -5.05
N PRO A 125 -32.69 -2.05 -5.70
CA PRO A 125 -33.73 -1.32 -6.45
C PRO A 125 -34.52 -0.28 -5.63
N LYS A 126 -34.57 -0.46 -4.31
CA LYS A 126 -35.26 0.45 -3.37
C LYS A 126 -34.39 1.56 -2.83
N SER A 127 -33.09 1.60 -3.18
CA SER A 127 -32.19 2.66 -2.75
C SER A 127 -32.51 3.97 -3.44
N THR A 128 -32.32 5.10 -2.75
CA THR A 128 -32.49 6.44 -3.31
C THR A 128 -31.57 6.64 -4.52
N VAL A 129 -30.32 6.16 -4.44
CA VAL A 129 -29.37 6.11 -5.54
C VAL A 129 -29.29 4.65 -5.98
N ARG A 130 -29.62 4.38 -7.25
CA ARG A 130 -29.58 3.02 -7.83
C ARG A 130 -28.26 2.67 -8.48
N PHE A 131 -27.60 3.69 -9.00
CA PHE A 131 -26.33 3.56 -9.69
C PHE A 131 -25.44 4.76 -9.33
N GLU A 132 -24.18 4.51 -9.18
CA GLU A 132 -23.18 5.53 -8.95
C GLU A 132 -21.94 5.24 -9.80
N LYS A 133 -21.33 6.29 -10.33
CA LYS A 133 -20.04 6.22 -11.01
C LYS A 133 -19.03 7.00 -10.17
N ILE A 134 -17.94 6.38 -9.85
CA ILE A 134 -16.82 6.99 -9.12
C ILE A 134 -15.52 6.82 -9.89
N LEU A 135 -14.63 7.80 -9.73
CA LEU A 135 -13.23 7.71 -10.11
C LEU A 135 -12.42 7.43 -8.84
N VAL A 136 -11.64 6.37 -8.88
CA VAL A 136 -10.84 5.90 -7.75
C VAL A 136 -9.36 6.11 -8.03
N GLY A 137 -8.64 6.55 -7.01
CA GLY A 137 -7.19 6.55 -6.94
C GLY A 137 -6.71 5.77 -5.71
N GLU A 138 -5.82 4.79 -5.92
CA GLU A 138 -5.27 3.97 -4.86
C GLU A 138 -3.76 3.91 -4.90
N ILE A 139 -3.15 3.85 -3.72
CA ILE A 139 -1.75 3.50 -3.58
C ILE A 139 -1.69 2.06 -3.08
N TRP A 140 -1.04 1.21 -3.87
CA TRP A 140 -0.74 -0.17 -3.52
C TRP A 140 0.74 -0.30 -3.22
N VAL A 141 1.08 -1.03 -2.15
CA VAL A 141 2.46 -1.28 -1.72
C VAL A 141 2.75 -2.77 -1.62
N ASN A 142 3.96 -3.15 -2.03
CA ASN A 142 4.44 -4.52 -1.86
C ASN A 142 5.02 -4.68 -0.45
N ARG A 143 4.40 -5.53 0.35
CA ARG A 143 4.87 -5.93 1.67
C ARG A 143 5.16 -7.42 1.65
N GLU A 144 6.44 -7.79 1.73
CA GLU A 144 6.88 -9.19 1.78
C GLU A 144 6.36 -10.04 0.60
N GLY A 145 6.35 -9.45 -0.60
CA GLY A 145 5.87 -10.10 -1.81
C GLY A 145 4.35 -10.04 -2.03
N GLN A 146 3.60 -9.39 -1.13
CA GLN A 146 2.15 -9.21 -1.24
C GLN A 146 1.81 -7.75 -1.51
N TRP A 147 1.08 -7.50 -2.58
CA TRP A 147 0.53 -6.17 -2.86
C TRP A 147 -0.71 -5.92 -2.01
N LYS A 148 -0.69 -4.84 -1.23
CA LYS A 148 -1.77 -4.41 -0.34
C LYS A 148 -2.09 -2.93 -0.57
N ALA A 149 -3.37 -2.57 -0.44
CA ALA A 149 -3.80 -1.19 -0.50
C ALA A 149 -3.34 -0.43 0.76
N LEU A 150 -2.68 0.70 0.54
CA LEU A 150 -2.23 1.62 1.58
C LEU A 150 -3.15 2.82 1.69
N HIS A 151 -3.62 3.32 0.56
CA HIS A 151 -4.48 4.50 0.50
C HIS A 151 -5.53 4.35 -0.58
N TYR A 152 -6.75 4.77 -0.29
CA TYR A 152 -7.88 4.81 -1.19
C TYR A 152 -8.48 6.21 -1.20
N GLN A 153 -8.78 6.72 -2.36
CA GLN A 153 -9.57 7.94 -2.51
C GLN A 153 -10.52 7.84 -3.69
N GLU A 154 -11.75 8.29 -3.49
CA GLU A 154 -12.74 8.34 -4.56
C GLU A 154 -13.29 9.74 -4.79
N THR A 155 -13.82 9.92 -5.99
CA THR A 155 -14.53 11.12 -6.40
C THR A 155 -15.75 10.73 -7.22
N ARG A 156 -16.91 11.25 -6.87
CA ARG A 156 -18.13 11.06 -7.66
C ARG A 156 -18.03 11.74 -9.03
N VAL A 157 -18.40 11.02 -10.06
CA VAL A 157 -18.46 11.53 -11.42
C VAL A 157 -19.92 11.84 -11.74
N LYS A 158 -20.19 13.09 -12.13
CA LYS A 158 -21.53 13.54 -12.55
C LYS A 158 -21.81 13.12 -13.97
#